data_30fd236a42c72d8837c3e5e94399273f
#
_entry.id   30fd236a42c72d8837c3e5e94399273f
#
_cell.length_a   1.000
_cell.length_b   1.000
_cell.length_c   1.000
_cell.angle_alpha   90.00
_cell.angle_beta   90.00
_cell.angle_gamma   90.00
#
_symmetry.space_group_name_H-M   'P 1'
#
loop_
_entity.id
_entity.type
_entity.pdbx_description
1 polymer ?
#
loop_
_entity_poly.entity_id
_entity_poly.type
_entity_poly.pdbx_seq_one_letter_code
_entity_poly.pdbx_strand_id
1 'polypeptide(L)'
;MCCFGRITVNYSYNTSSSFINHTLCRYSFVRCVVYTGDANVTGDEIIRKAKQRFNISVEKPVEFVFLKKRYLVEASTYPYFTLLGQSLGSLVLGWEALTSVVPDIYIDSMGYAFTLPLFKFLAKCKVGCYVHYPTISTDMLSMLAERRTTYNNPGFVARNPILSRVKILYYHLFAYVYGIMGARSHIVMVNSTWTQGHILHLWQVPDRTSIVYPPCDTKEFLQLPLKTDNNVKHKAIVSVAQFRPEKDHTLQVKAFAELLGRFTSEERRSIKLELIGSCRNKDDADRVDDLRSLCESLKIREHVDFLLNVSFDDLKSHLNAATVGLHTMWNEHFGIGKNNVLLLQAGKTSGSIIGP
;
A
#
# COMPACT_ATOMS: atom_id res chain seq x y z
N MET A 1 -28.57 -28.37 5.50
CA MET A 1 -27.70 -28.59 4.33
C MET A 1 -26.61 -27.55 4.40
N CYS A 2 -25.47 -27.88 5.05
CA CYS A 2 -24.34 -26.93 5.20
C CYS A 2 -23.59 -26.90 3.87
N CYS A 3 -23.76 -25.83 3.10
CA CYS A 3 -22.95 -25.60 1.92
C CYS A 3 -21.51 -25.25 2.37
N PHE A 4 -20.57 -26.17 2.16
CA PHE A 4 -19.16 -25.89 2.24
C PHE A 4 -18.79 -24.96 1.09
N GLY A 5 -18.52 -23.69 1.39
CA GLY A 5 -18.12 -22.72 0.38
C GLY A 5 -16.59 -22.60 0.31
N ARG A 6 -16.03 -22.70 -0.90
CA ARG A 6 -14.62 -22.35 -1.17
C ARG A 6 -14.52 -20.86 -1.39
N ILE A 7 -13.83 -20.17 -0.49
CA ILE A 7 -13.53 -18.74 -0.65
C ILE A 7 -12.09 -18.61 -1.11
N THR A 8 -11.90 -17.98 -2.25
CA THR A 8 -10.56 -17.73 -2.79
C THR A 8 -10.24 -16.26 -2.77
N VAL A 9 -9.06 -15.93 -2.26
CA VAL A 9 -8.54 -14.56 -2.16
C VAL A 9 -7.25 -14.47 -2.96
N ASN A 10 -7.16 -13.50 -3.86
CA ASN A 10 -5.89 -13.14 -4.47
C ASN A 10 -4.99 -12.48 -3.43
N TYR A 11 -3.78 -12.99 -3.27
CA TYR A 11 -2.88 -12.61 -2.20
C TYR A 11 -1.75 -11.70 -2.67
N SER A 12 -1.57 -10.59 -1.95
CA SER A 12 -0.30 -9.85 -1.89
C SER A 12 0.17 -9.77 -0.44
N TYR A 13 1.47 -9.52 -0.23
CA TYR A 13 2.06 -9.25 1.08
C TYR A 13 1.51 -7.94 1.68
N ASN A 14 0.20 -7.87 1.90
CA ASN A 14 -0.38 -6.71 2.54
C ASN A 14 -1.27 -7.15 3.72
N THR A 15 -1.33 -6.29 4.72
CA THR A 15 -2.02 -6.52 6.00
C THR A 15 -3.49 -6.91 5.80
N SER A 16 -4.16 -6.29 4.82
CA SER A 16 -5.59 -6.49 4.59
C SER A 16 -5.93 -7.85 4.01
N SER A 17 -5.09 -8.37 3.10
CA SER A 17 -5.28 -9.71 2.53
C SER A 17 -5.08 -10.79 3.59
N SER A 18 -4.06 -10.64 4.43
CA SER A 18 -3.81 -11.55 5.55
C SER A 18 -4.94 -11.53 6.58
N PHE A 19 -5.54 -10.37 6.84
CA PHE A 19 -6.65 -10.24 7.75
C PHE A 19 -7.96 -10.83 7.21
N ILE A 20 -8.26 -10.64 5.92
CA ILE A 20 -9.41 -11.27 5.28
C ILE A 20 -9.30 -12.79 5.44
N ASN A 21 -8.12 -13.36 5.17
CA ASN A 21 -7.88 -14.80 5.35
C ASN A 21 -8.07 -15.22 6.81
N HIS A 22 -7.50 -14.48 7.77
CA HIS A 22 -7.66 -14.77 9.20
C HIS A 22 -9.13 -14.76 9.62
N THR A 23 -9.91 -13.77 9.17
CA THR A 23 -11.34 -13.65 9.51
C THR A 23 -12.17 -14.77 8.88
N LEU A 24 -11.92 -15.09 7.60
CA LEU A 24 -12.63 -16.15 6.89
C LEU A 24 -12.30 -17.55 7.46
N CYS A 25 -11.08 -17.78 7.87
CA CYS A 25 -10.66 -19.04 8.48
C CYS A 25 -11.31 -19.33 9.85
N ARG A 26 -11.97 -18.38 10.50
CA ARG A 26 -12.74 -18.60 11.73
C ARG A 26 -13.99 -19.45 11.51
N TYR A 27 -14.55 -19.45 10.30
CA TYR A 27 -15.74 -20.24 10.00
C TYR A 27 -15.36 -21.66 9.60
N SER A 28 -15.86 -22.67 10.36
CA SER A 28 -15.49 -24.09 10.18
C SER A 28 -15.92 -24.67 8.82
N PHE A 29 -16.94 -24.09 8.18
CA PHE A 29 -17.47 -24.50 6.90
C PHE A 29 -16.79 -23.80 5.71
N VAL A 30 -15.82 -22.91 5.94
CA VAL A 30 -15.09 -22.19 4.92
C VAL A 30 -13.74 -22.85 4.65
N ARG A 31 -13.49 -23.24 3.40
CA ARG A 31 -12.17 -23.61 2.89
C ARG A 31 -11.53 -22.40 2.24
N CYS A 32 -10.43 -21.95 2.81
CA CYS A 32 -9.71 -20.78 2.32
C CYS A 32 -8.62 -21.21 1.33
N VAL A 33 -8.68 -20.71 0.10
CA VAL A 33 -7.69 -20.95 -0.94
C VAL A 33 -7.07 -19.61 -1.33
N VAL A 34 -5.75 -19.55 -1.40
CA VAL A 34 -5.00 -18.34 -1.75
C VAL A 34 -4.26 -18.53 -3.07
N TYR A 35 -4.59 -17.74 -4.06
CA TYR A 35 -3.79 -17.64 -5.27
C TYR A 35 -2.61 -16.71 -5.03
N THR A 36 -1.40 -17.18 -5.29
CA THR A 36 -0.18 -16.39 -5.17
C THR A 36 0.72 -16.61 -6.38
N GLY A 37 1.38 -15.54 -6.81
CA GLY A 37 2.40 -15.60 -7.85
C GLY A 37 3.82 -15.56 -7.31
N ASP A 38 4.00 -15.72 -5.99
CA ASP A 38 5.33 -15.71 -5.38
C ASP A 38 6.09 -17.00 -5.75
N ALA A 39 7.15 -16.84 -6.52
CA ALA A 39 8.02 -17.95 -6.92
C ALA A 39 8.99 -18.30 -5.78
N ASN A 40 9.35 -19.58 -5.70
CA ASN A 40 10.39 -20.10 -4.79
C ASN A 40 10.11 -19.93 -3.28
N VAL A 41 8.83 -19.87 -2.88
CA VAL A 41 8.41 -19.83 -1.48
C VAL A 41 7.34 -20.88 -1.22
N THR A 42 7.31 -21.41 0.01
CA THR A 42 6.27 -22.34 0.45
C THR A 42 5.12 -21.59 1.14
N GLY A 43 3.94 -22.23 1.22
CA GLY A 43 2.79 -21.66 1.95
C GLY A 43 3.12 -21.36 3.41
N ASP A 44 3.86 -22.26 4.08
CA ASP A 44 4.29 -22.09 5.47
C ASP A 44 5.24 -20.90 5.63
N GLU A 45 6.10 -20.67 4.65
CA GLU A 45 6.99 -19.51 4.67
C GLU A 45 6.20 -18.20 4.49
N ILE A 46 5.16 -18.21 3.66
CA ILE A 46 4.27 -17.05 3.49
C ILE A 46 3.57 -16.74 4.82
N ILE A 47 3.00 -17.76 5.49
CA ILE A 47 2.34 -17.60 6.79
C ILE A 47 3.33 -17.11 7.84
N ARG A 48 4.53 -17.69 7.90
CA ARG A 48 5.59 -17.27 8.84
C ARG A 48 5.99 -15.81 8.63
N LYS A 49 6.19 -15.37 7.38
CA LYS A 49 6.49 -13.97 7.05
C LYS A 49 5.34 -13.02 7.43
N ALA A 50 4.08 -13.44 7.23
CA ALA A 50 2.91 -12.66 7.63
C ALA A 50 2.87 -12.48 9.16
N LYS A 51 3.16 -13.53 9.93
CA LYS A 51 3.26 -13.47 11.39
C LYS A 51 4.39 -12.54 11.85
N GLN A 52 5.59 -12.69 11.30
CA GLN A 52 6.75 -11.87 11.66
C GLN A 52 6.56 -10.38 11.33
N ARG A 53 5.90 -10.09 10.21
CA ARG A 53 5.80 -8.70 9.71
C ARG A 53 4.58 -7.95 10.21
N PHE A 54 3.48 -8.66 10.46
CA PHE A 54 2.18 -8.07 10.77
C PHE A 54 1.56 -8.60 12.05
N ASN A 55 2.26 -9.48 12.77
CA ASN A 55 1.75 -10.17 13.97
C ASN A 55 0.42 -10.93 13.74
N ILE A 56 0.15 -11.39 12.50
CA ILE A 56 -1.07 -12.10 12.14
C ILE A 56 -0.82 -13.60 12.24
N SER A 57 -1.50 -14.27 13.17
CA SER A 57 -1.51 -15.73 13.29
C SER A 57 -2.71 -16.31 12.55
N VAL A 58 -2.46 -17.24 11.64
CA VAL A 58 -3.52 -17.96 10.91
C VAL A 58 -3.71 -19.30 11.61
N GLU A 59 -4.88 -19.48 12.25
CA GLU A 59 -5.16 -20.66 13.11
C GLU A 59 -5.53 -21.92 12.33
N LYS A 60 -6.00 -21.76 11.08
CA LYS A 60 -6.44 -22.89 10.25
C LYS A 60 -5.59 -23.03 9.00
N PRO A 61 -5.50 -24.25 8.45
CA PRO A 61 -4.76 -24.48 7.21
C PRO A 61 -5.37 -23.66 6.06
N VAL A 62 -4.51 -22.95 5.36
CA VAL A 62 -4.80 -22.22 4.12
C VAL A 62 -4.16 -22.98 2.97
N GLU A 63 -4.93 -23.25 1.95
CA GLU A 63 -4.41 -23.85 0.72
C GLU A 63 -3.82 -22.78 -0.18
N PHE A 64 -2.62 -23.00 -0.71
CA PHE A 64 -1.95 -22.10 -1.62
C PHE A 64 -1.92 -22.67 -3.04
N VAL A 65 -2.33 -21.86 -4.01
CA VAL A 65 -2.24 -22.17 -5.43
C VAL A 65 -1.23 -21.21 -6.05
N PHE A 66 -0.10 -21.75 -6.48
CA PHE A 66 1.00 -20.96 -7.05
C PHE A 66 0.80 -20.76 -8.54
N LEU A 67 0.64 -19.47 -8.94
CA LEU A 67 0.44 -19.06 -10.33
C LEU A 67 1.78 -18.74 -11.00
N LYS A 68 2.00 -19.30 -12.19
CA LYS A 68 3.27 -19.19 -12.93
C LYS A 68 3.35 -17.94 -13.79
N LYS A 69 2.18 -17.37 -14.17
CA LYS A 69 2.11 -16.26 -15.13
C LYS A 69 2.09 -14.88 -14.47
N ARG A 70 2.56 -14.75 -13.23
CA ARG A 70 2.62 -13.49 -12.51
C ARG A 70 3.36 -12.40 -13.25
N TYR A 71 4.42 -12.74 -14.00
CA TYR A 71 5.19 -11.77 -14.78
C TYR A 71 4.33 -10.93 -15.73
N LEU A 72 3.17 -11.45 -16.17
CA LEU A 72 2.25 -10.72 -17.05
C LEU A 72 1.51 -9.55 -16.37
N VAL A 73 1.56 -9.44 -15.05
CA VAL A 73 0.98 -8.32 -14.30
C VAL A 73 2.04 -7.38 -13.74
N GLU A 74 3.30 -7.62 -14.01
CA GLU A 74 4.40 -6.77 -13.58
C GLU A 74 4.60 -5.61 -14.56
N ALA A 75 4.79 -4.39 -14.01
CA ALA A 75 4.96 -3.18 -14.82
C ALA A 75 6.20 -3.26 -15.73
N SER A 76 7.25 -3.94 -15.27
CA SER A 76 8.51 -4.15 -16.02
C SER A 76 8.32 -4.92 -17.32
N THR A 77 7.26 -5.74 -17.41
CA THR A 77 6.95 -6.50 -18.65
C THR A 77 6.47 -5.60 -19.78
N TYR A 78 5.93 -4.41 -19.46
CA TYR A 78 5.32 -3.52 -20.45
C TYR A 78 5.96 -2.14 -20.43
N PRO A 79 6.94 -1.86 -21.33
CA PRO A 79 7.58 -0.55 -21.43
C PRO A 79 6.62 0.55 -21.90
N TYR A 80 5.57 0.15 -22.66
CA TYR A 80 4.53 1.05 -23.15
C TYR A 80 3.14 0.48 -22.86
N PHE A 81 2.13 1.36 -22.70
CA PHE A 81 0.75 0.97 -22.40
C PHE A 81 0.62 0.04 -21.18
N THR A 82 1.42 0.30 -20.16
CA THR A 82 1.59 -0.55 -18.97
C THR A 82 0.25 -0.93 -18.33
N LEU A 83 -0.69 0.03 -18.16
CA LEU A 83 -2.02 -0.24 -17.59
C LEU A 83 -2.81 -1.25 -18.41
N LEU A 84 -2.83 -1.09 -19.74
CA LEU A 84 -3.54 -2.02 -20.63
C LEU A 84 -2.86 -3.40 -20.61
N GLY A 85 -1.53 -3.43 -20.73
CA GLY A 85 -0.76 -4.66 -20.71
C GLY A 85 -0.97 -5.45 -19.42
N GLN A 86 -0.84 -4.82 -18.25
CA GLN A 86 -1.10 -5.44 -16.96
C GLN A 86 -2.56 -5.92 -16.82
N SER A 87 -3.53 -5.15 -17.34
CA SER A 87 -4.94 -5.54 -17.30
C SER A 87 -5.24 -6.76 -18.16
N LEU A 88 -4.69 -6.84 -19.37
CA LEU A 88 -4.80 -8.03 -20.22
C LEU A 88 -4.03 -9.21 -19.62
N GLY A 89 -2.84 -8.97 -19.08
CA GLY A 89 -2.07 -9.95 -18.32
C GLY A 89 -2.83 -10.52 -17.13
N SER A 90 -3.59 -9.69 -16.43
CA SER A 90 -4.43 -10.13 -15.32
C SER A 90 -5.54 -11.09 -15.75
N LEU A 91 -6.10 -10.95 -16.97
CA LEU A 91 -7.05 -11.92 -17.53
C LEU A 91 -6.41 -13.29 -17.75
N VAL A 92 -5.17 -13.31 -18.27
CA VAL A 92 -4.43 -14.58 -18.47
C VAL A 92 -4.09 -15.21 -17.12
N LEU A 93 -3.66 -14.42 -16.15
CA LEU A 93 -3.39 -14.87 -14.79
C LEU A 93 -4.68 -15.37 -14.09
N GLY A 94 -5.79 -14.64 -14.26
CA GLY A 94 -7.09 -15.04 -13.76
C GLY A 94 -7.62 -16.33 -14.39
N TRP A 95 -7.34 -16.56 -15.67
CA TRP A 95 -7.66 -17.82 -16.34
C TRP A 95 -6.85 -18.99 -15.77
N GLU A 96 -5.55 -18.81 -15.54
CA GLU A 96 -4.71 -19.81 -14.87
C GLU A 96 -5.25 -20.15 -13.49
N ALA A 97 -5.63 -19.13 -12.71
CA ALA A 97 -6.21 -19.30 -11.39
C ALA A 97 -7.53 -20.09 -11.45
N LEU A 98 -8.43 -19.71 -12.37
CA LEU A 98 -9.74 -20.35 -12.56
C LEU A 98 -9.63 -21.82 -12.97
N THR A 99 -8.67 -22.15 -13.84
CA THR A 99 -8.44 -23.54 -14.29
C THR A 99 -7.76 -24.38 -13.21
N SER A 100 -7.09 -23.77 -12.24
CA SER A 100 -6.47 -24.48 -11.12
C SER A 100 -7.50 -24.84 -10.04
N VAL A 101 -8.33 -23.90 -9.63
CA VAL A 101 -9.40 -24.11 -8.62
C VAL A 101 -10.57 -23.19 -8.95
N VAL A 102 -11.78 -23.75 -9.03
CA VAL A 102 -13.02 -22.97 -9.18
C VAL A 102 -13.59 -22.70 -7.78
N PRO A 103 -13.65 -21.41 -7.33
CA PRO A 103 -14.21 -21.06 -6.04
C PRO A 103 -15.74 -20.86 -6.11
N ASP A 104 -16.42 -20.92 -4.96
CA ASP A 104 -17.81 -20.45 -4.83
C ASP A 104 -17.86 -18.92 -4.65
N ILE A 105 -16.86 -18.38 -3.94
CA ILE A 105 -16.67 -16.95 -3.71
C ILE A 105 -15.24 -16.57 -4.10
N TYR A 106 -15.11 -15.62 -5.00
CA TYR A 106 -13.85 -15.04 -5.40
C TYR A 106 -13.70 -13.63 -4.83
N ILE A 107 -12.59 -13.35 -4.16
CA ILE A 107 -12.27 -12.02 -3.62
C ILE A 107 -10.96 -11.53 -4.24
N ASP A 108 -11.02 -10.47 -5.03
CA ASP A 108 -9.84 -9.77 -5.49
C ASP A 108 -9.38 -8.74 -4.46
N SER A 109 -8.16 -8.89 -3.98
CA SER A 109 -7.49 -7.92 -3.08
C SER A 109 -6.23 -7.31 -3.69
N MET A 110 -5.97 -7.59 -4.99
CA MET A 110 -4.81 -7.12 -5.72
C MET A 110 -5.11 -5.90 -6.60
N GLY A 111 -6.40 -5.63 -6.85
CA GLY A 111 -6.83 -4.57 -7.76
C GLY A 111 -6.91 -5.03 -9.23
N TYR A 112 -7.04 -6.32 -9.47
CA TYR A 112 -7.18 -6.88 -10.83
C TYR A 112 -8.65 -6.86 -11.27
N ALA A 113 -9.25 -5.67 -11.40
CA ALA A 113 -10.67 -5.49 -11.73
C ALA A 113 -11.11 -6.26 -12.99
N PHE A 114 -10.21 -6.48 -13.93
CA PHE A 114 -10.49 -7.23 -15.17
C PHE A 114 -10.75 -8.72 -14.93
N THR A 115 -10.30 -9.28 -13.81
CA THR A 115 -10.61 -10.69 -13.45
C THR A 115 -12.03 -10.87 -12.92
N LEU A 116 -12.67 -9.81 -12.41
CA LEU A 116 -13.99 -9.89 -11.79
C LEU A 116 -15.08 -10.45 -12.73
N PRO A 117 -15.23 -9.95 -13.98
CA PRO A 117 -16.17 -10.54 -14.92
C PRO A 117 -15.81 -11.98 -15.32
N LEU A 118 -14.52 -12.32 -15.39
CA LEU A 118 -14.05 -13.66 -15.70
C LEU A 118 -14.63 -14.67 -14.68
N PHE A 119 -14.42 -14.42 -13.38
CA PHE A 119 -14.93 -15.30 -12.33
C PHE A 119 -16.46 -15.26 -12.22
N LYS A 120 -17.08 -14.08 -12.42
CA LYS A 120 -18.53 -13.94 -12.36
C LYS A 120 -19.28 -14.73 -13.44
N PHE A 121 -18.84 -14.62 -14.68
CA PHE A 121 -19.59 -15.15 -15.83
C PHE A 121 -19.15 -16.56 -16.21
N LEU A 122 -17.86 -16.87 -16.18
CA LEU A 122 -17.39 -18.21 -16.55
C LEU A 122 -17.47 -19.20 -15.39
N ALA A 123 -17.04 -18.80 -14.19
CA ALA A 123 -17.11 -19.65 -13.01
C ALA A 123 -18.42 -19.55 -12.25
N LYS A 124 -19.29 -18.58 -12.59
CA LYS A 124 -20.56 -18.30 -11.89
C LYS A 124 -20.39 -18.07 -10.38
N CYS A 125 -19.20 -17.61 -9.97
CA CYS A 125 -18.87 -17.32 -8.57
C CYS A 125 -19.60 -16.07 -8.06
N LYS A 126 -19.77 -15.98 -6.75
CA LYS A 126 -19.93 -14.68 -6.08
C LYS A 126 -18.60 -13.95 -6.09
N VAL A 127 -18.62 -12.67 -6.46
CA VAL A 127 -17.40 -11.89 -6.66
C VAL A 127 -17.40 -10.68 -5.75
N GLY A 128 -16.37 -10.55 -4.93
CA GLY A 128 -16.06 -9.38 -4.13
C GLY A 128 -14.70 -8.81 -4.51
N CYS A 129 -14.47 -7.54 -4.17
CA CYS A 129 -13.15 -6.96 -4.29
C CYS A 129 -12.85 -6.05 -3.10
N TYR A 130 -11.56 -5.94 -2.78
CA TYR A 130 -11.04 -4.99 -1.80
C TYR A 130 -10.05 -4.05 -2.49
N VAL A 131 -10.45 -2.80 -2.67
CA VAL A 131 -9.68 -1.81 -3.41
C VAL A 131 -8.85 -0.98 -2.44
N HIS A 132 -7.52 -1.16 -2.49
CA HIS A 132 -6.57 -0.35 -1.74
C HIS A 132 -6.29 0.98 -2.41
N TYR A 133 -6.17 0.93 -3.73
CA TYR A 133 -5.92 2.06 -4.60
C TYR A 133 -6.54 1.77 -5.98
N PRO A 134 -7.29 2.69 -6.56
CA PRO A 134 -7.84 2.48 -7.90
C PRO A 134 -6.71 2.42 -8.94
N THR A 135 -6.78 1.48 -9.87
CA THR A 135 -5.80 1.35 -10.96
C THR A 135 -5.64 2.65 -11.75
N ILE A 136 -6.73 3.39 -11.87
CA ILE A 136 -6.77 4.77 -12.38
C ILE A 136 -7.63 5.59 -11.44
N SER A 137 -7.17 6.79 -11.06
CA SER A 137 -7.90 7.72 -10.20
C SER A 137 -8.37 8.95 -10.98
N THR A 138 -9.39 9.62 -10.48
CA THR A 138 -9.85 10.90 -11.05
C THR A 138 -8.76 11.97 -10.97
N ASP A 139 -7.92 11.94 -9.93
CA ASP A 139 -6.79 12.86 -9.80
C ASP A 139 -5.75 12.66 -10.91
N MET A 140 -5.47 11.40 -11.29
CA MET A 140 -4.60 11.12 -12.45
C MET A 140 -5.19 11.70 -13.75
N LEU A 141 -6.49 11.60 -13.94
CA LEU A 141 -7.16 12.16 -15.11
C LEU A 141 -7.08 13.70 -15.12
N SER A 142 -7.29 14.34 -13.97
CA SER A 142 -7.19 15.82 -13.81
C SER A 142 -5.76 16.30 -14.07
N MET A 143 -4.74 15.66 -13.50
CA MET A 143 -3.33 16.01 -13.71
C MET A 143 -2.90 15.89 -15.18
N LEU A 144 -3.44 14.88 -15.90
CA LEU A 144 -3.21 14.74 -17.33
C LEU A 144 -3.88 15.85 -18.15
N ALA A 145 -5.10 16.24 -17.78
CA ALA A 145 -5.83 17.35 -18.42
C ALA A 145 -5.09 18.69 -18.25
N GLU A 146 -4.49 18.93 -17.08
CA GLU A 146 -3.68 20.10 -16.77
C GLU A 146 -2.27 20.07 -17.40
N ARG A 147 -1.92 19.00 -18.12
CA ARG A 147 -0.60 18.79 -18.76
C ARG A 147 0.59 18.92 -17.82
N ARG A 148 0.41 18.66 -16.53
CA ARG A 148 1.51 18.68 -15.56
C ARG A 148 2.51 17.58 -15.85
N THR A 149 3.79 17.91 -15.77
CA THR A 149 4.86 16.89 -15.80
C THR A 149 4.86 16.13 -14.50
N THR A 150 4.64 14.82 -14.56
CA THR A 150 4.64 13.92 -13.42
C THR A 150 5.42 12.66 -13.77
N TYR A 151 5.65 11.79 -12.79
CA TYR A 151 6.26 10.48 -13.00
C TYR A 151 5.59 9.70 -14.15
N ASN A 152 4.27 9.78 -14.28
CA ASN A 152 3.50 9.13 -15.35
C ASN A 152 3.32 9.99 -16.61
N ASN A 153 3.84 11.22 -16.65
CA ASN A 153 3.69 12.15 -17.77
C ASN A 153 5.02 12.82 -18.12
N PRO A 154 5.92 12.12 -18.86
CA PRO A 154 7.21 12.66 -19.25
C PRO A 154 7.08 13.98 -20.03
N GLY A 155 8.03 14.88 -19.85
CA GLY A 155 7.99 16.24 -20.41
C GLY A 155 7.83 16.31 -21.92
N PHE A 156 8.36 15.34 -22.70
CA PHE A 156 8.20 15.33 -24.16
C PHE A 156 6.74 15.05 -24.57
N VAL A 157 5.99 14.24 -23.81
CA VAL A 157 4.56 13.98 -24.06
C VAL A 157 3.73 15.18 -23.64
N ALA A 158 4.04 15.80 -22.49
CA ALA A 158 3.34 16.97 -21.99
C ALA A 158 3.48 18.18 -22.93
N ARG A 159 4.63 18.32 -23.60
CA ARG A 159 4.91 19.42 -24.55
C ARG A 159 4.27 19.21 -25.94
N ASN A 160 4.00 17.96 -26.34
CA ASN A 160 3.39 17.68 -27.64
C ASN A 160 1.85 17.62 -27.51
N PRO A 161 1.09 18.56 -28.14
CA PRO A 161 -0.36 18.64 -27.97
C PRO A 161 -1.10 17.43 -28.53
N ILE A 162 -0.59 16.80 -29.60
CA ILE A 162 -1.22 15.63 -30.22
C ILE A 162 -1.02 14.40 -29.31
N LEU A 163 0.22 14.14 -28.89
CA LEU A 163 0.54 13.02 -28.00
C LEU A 163 -0.22 13.16 -26.65
N SER A 164 -0.32 14.37 -26.13
CA SER A 164 -1.07 14.64 -24.92
C SER A 164 -2.57 14.32 -25.07
N ARG A 165 -3.19 14.71 -26.20
CA ARG A 165 -4.60 14.40 -26.49
C ARG A 165 -4.84 12.89 -26.63
N VAL A 166 -3.99 12.20 -27.39
CA VAL A 166 -4.08 10.72 -27.56
C VAL A 166 -3.94 10.03 -26.19
N LYS A 167 -3.01 10.49 -25.37
CA LYS A 167 -2.83 9.96 -24.04
C LYS A 167 -4.05 10.18 -23.15
N ILE A 168 -4.62 11.37 -23.15
CA ILE A 168 -5.85 11.70 -22.40
C ILE A 168 -7.00 10.80 -22.86
N LEU A 169 -7.21 10.64 -24.17
CA LEU A 169 -8.24 9.75 -24.70
C LEU A 169 -8.04 8.29 -24.26
N TYR A 170 -6.80 7.79 -24.32
CA TYR A 170 -6.45 6.45 -23.84
C TYR A 170 -6.82 6.26 -22.37
N TYR A 171 -6.50 7.24 -21.50
CA TYR A 171 -6.79 7.12 -20.07
C TYR A 171 -8.29 7.20 -19.76
N HIS A 172 -9.05 8.03 -20.51
CA HIS A 172 -10.51 8.07 -20.37
C HIS A 172 -11.18 6.77 -20.82
N LEU A 173 -10.74 6.23 -21.95
CA LEU A 173 -11.23 4.94 -22.43
C LEU A 173 -10.89 3.82 -21.45
N PHE A 174 -9.65 3.83 -20.94
CA PHE A 174 -9.23 2.86 -19.91
C PHE A 174 -10.08 3.00 -18.63
N ALA A 175 -10.31 4.23 -18.15
CA ALA A 175 -11.15 4.49 -16.98
C ALA A 175 -12.58 3.99 -17.17
N TYR A 176 -13.15 4.19 -18.35
CA TYR A 176 -14.48 3.72 -18.70
C TYR A 176 -14.56 2.17 -18.67
N VAL A 177 -13.61 1.49 -19.32
CA VAL A 177 -13.53 0.01 -19.31
C VAL A 177 -13.28 -0.52 -17.91
N TYR A 178 -12.37 0.10 -17.14
CA TYR A 178 -12.11 -0.24 -15.74
C TYR A 178 -13.37 -0.13 -14.88
N GLY A 179 -14.17 0.92 -15.11
CA GLY A 179 -15.46 1.13 -14.45
C GLY A 179 -16.44 -0.02 -14.74
N ILE A 180 -16.59 -0.40 -16.02
CA ILE A 180 -17.45 -1.52 -16.42
C ILE A 180 -17.02 -2.83 -15.77
N MET A 181 -15.70 -3.11 -15.76
CA MET A 181 -15.17 -4.35 -15.17
C MET A 181 -15.39 -4.39 -13.65
N GLY A 182 -15.07 -3.30 -12.95
CA GLY A 182 -15.28 -3.20 -11.50
C GLY A 182 -16.73 -3.26 -11.09
N ALA A 183 -17.64 -2.68 -11.87
CA ALA A 183 -19.08 -2.73 -11.65
C ALA A 183 -19.68 -4.15 -11.73
N ARG A 184 -18.92 -5.16 -12.15
CA ARG A 184 -19.36 -6.56 -12.15
C ARG A 184 -19.26 -7.22 -10.77
N SER A 185 -18.60 -6.60 -9.79
CA SER A 185 -18.55 -7.08 -8.41
C SER A 185 -19.94 -7.15 -7.77
N HIS A 186 -20.15 -8.13 -6.89
CA HIS A 186 -21.34 -8.18 -6.02
C HIS A 186 -21.15 -7.31 -4.78
N ILE A 187 -19.90 -7.23 -4.28
CA ILE A 187 -19.50 -6.42 -3.12
C ILE A 187 -18.18 -5.72 -3.46
N VAL A 188 -18.13 -4.43 -3.15
CA VAL A 188 -16.93 -3.60 -3.29
C VAL A 188 -16.58 -3.05 -1.91
N MET A 189 -15.40 -3.40 -1.43
CA MET A 189 -14.84 -2.88 -0.19
C MET A 189 -13.70 -1.92 -0.53
N VAL A 190 -13.65 -0.78 0.12
CA VAL A 190 -12.62 0.24 -0.09
C VAL A 190 -11.97 0.62 1.23
N ASN A 191 -10.68 0.93 1.21
CA ASN A 191 -9.89 1.17 2.42
C ASN A 191 -10.10 2.54 3.06
N SER A 192 -10.74 3.49 2.38
CA SER A 192 -10.87 4.87 2.84
C SER A 192 -11.97 5.64 2.10
N THR A 193 -12.36 6.80 2.64
CA THR A 193 -13.27 7.73 1.99
C THR A 193 -12.70 8.27 0.67
N TRP A 194 -11.39 8.50 0.61
CA TRP A 194 -10.71 8.92 -0.63
C TRP A 194 -10.86 7.87 -1.73
N THR A 195 -10.53 6.61 -1.44
CA THR A 195 -10.71 5.50 -2.40
C THR A 195 -12.18 5.33 -2.77
N GLN A 196 -13.10 5.48 -1.79
CA GLN A 196 -14.54 5.43 -2.04
C GLN A 196 -14.98 6.46 -3.07
N GLY A 197 -14.56 7.71 -2.92
CA GLY A 197 -14.92 8.78 -3.86
C GLY A 197 -14.55 8.44 -5.31
N HIS A 198 -13.32 7.93 -5.53
CA HIS A 198 -12.88 7.52 -6.86
C HIS A 198 -13.64 6.31 -7.40
N ILE A 199 -13.88 5.29 -6.58
CA ILE A 199 -14.60 4.07 -7.00
C ILE A 199 -16.06 4.39 -7.30
N LEU A 200 -16.73 5.20 -6.49
CA LEU A 200 -18.10 5.62 -6.76
C LEU A 200 -18.22 6.40 -8.08
N HIS A 201 -17.25 7.27 -8.35
CA HIS A 201 -17.21 8.02 -9.62
C HIS A 201 -16.96 7.10 -10.83
N LEU A 202 -16.03 6.15 -10.72
CA LEU A 202 -15.60 5.32 -11.84
C LEU A 202 -16.51 4.11 -12.07
N TRP A 203 -16.93 3.41 -11.00
CA TRP A 203 -17.67 2.15 -11.10
C TRP A 203 -19.19 2.33 -10.98
N GLN A 204 -19.64 3.45 -10.40
CA GLN A 204 -21.05 3.83 -10.25
C GLN A 204 -21.92 2.75 -9.59
N VAL A 205 -21.41 2.14 -8.51
CA VAL A 205 -22.09 1.07 -7.75
C VAL A 205 -22.22 1.41 -6.26
N PRO A 206 -22.90 2.51 -5.89
CA PRO A 206 -22.99 2.98 -4.50
C PRO A 206 -23.61 1.94 -3.56
N ASP A 207 -24.66 1.24 -4.00
CA ASP A 207 -25.39 0.27 -3.16
C ASP A 207 -24.57 -0.96 -2.77
N ARG A 208 -23.43 -1.17 -3.42
CA ARG A 208 -22.56 -2.33 -3.20
C ARG A 208 -21.17 -1.93 -2.72
N THR A 209 -20.92 -0.63 -2.52
CA THR A 209 -19.62 -0.08 -2.10
C THR A 209 -19.67 0.34 -0.64
N SER A 210 -18.80 -0.23 0.18
CA SER A 210 -18.67 0.09 1.59
C SER A 210 -17.22 0.33 1.98
N ILE A 211 -17.02 1.21 2.98
CA ILE A 211 -15.68 1.43 3.56
C ILE A 211 -15.41 0.29 4.54
N VAL A 212 -14.29 -0.39 4.34
CA VAL A 212 -13.74 -1.38 5.26
C VAL A 212 -12.30 -1.00 5.51
N TYR A 213 -12.05 -0.36 6.64
CA TYR A 213 -10.70 0.07 7.00
C TYR A 213 -9.76 -1.12 7.15
N PRO A 214 -8.48 -0.98 6.69
CA PRO A 214 -7.48 -2.01 6.95
C PRO A 214 -7.34 -2.22 8.46
N PRO A 215 -7.19 -3.47 8.91
CA PRO A 215 -6.98 -3.73 10.32
C PRO A 215 -5.62 -3.18 10.76
N CYS A 216 -5.63 -2.45 11.87
CA CYS A 216 -4.44 -2.03 12.58
C CYS A 216 -4.42 -2.76 13.92
N ASP A 217 -3.34 -3.46 14.22
CA ASP A 217 -3.13 -3.99 15.57
C ASP A 217 -2.73 -2.84 16.49
N THR A 218 -3.74 -2.26 17.14
CA THR A 218 -3.54 -1.16 18.08
C THR A 218 -3.16 -1.64 19.47
N LYS A 219 -3.42 -2.91 19.81
CA LYS A 219 -3.21 -3.46 21.17
C LYS A 219 -1.74 -3.40 21.57
N GLU A 220 -0.86 -3.82 20.68
CA GLU A 220 0.58 -3.81 20.90
C GLU A 220 1.12 -2.39 21.16
N PHE A 221 0.57 -1.38 20.47
CA PHE A 221 0.99 0.01 20.64
C PHE A 221 0.41 0.66 21.90
N LEU A 222 -0.82 0.29 22.30
CA LEU A 222 -1.45 0.80 23.52
C LEU A 222 -0.78 0.27 24.81
N GLN A 223 -0.10 -0.87 24.73
CA GLN A 223 0.64 -1.46 25.86
C GLN A 223 2.03 -0.85 26.06
N LEU A 224 2.51 -0.03 25.14
CA LEU A 224 3.81 0.61 25.27
C LEU A 224 3.77 1.64 26.40
N PRO A 225 4.78 1.64 27.32
CA PRO A 225 4.80 2.57 28.42
C PRO A 225 4.93 4.00 27.88
N LEU A 226 4.03 4.88 28.34
CA LEU A 226 4.13 6.29 28.03
C LEU A 226 5.37 6.86 28.72
N LYS A 227 6.37 7.26 27.95
CA LYS A 227 7.53 7.96 28.50
C LYS A 227 7.11 9.39 28.85
N THR A 228 6.87 9.63 30.14
CA THR A 228 6.57 10.95 30.72
C THR A 228 7.86 11.72 31.09
N ASP A 229 9.03 11.11 30.86
CA ASP A 229 10.31 11.71 31.29
C ASP A 229 10.71 12.89 30.43
N ASN A 230 10.72 14.07 31.07
CA ASN A 230 11.27 15.32 30.55
C ASN A 230 12.81 15.27 30.35
N ASN A 231 13.47 14.15 30.67
CA ASN A 231 14.91 13.92 30.59
C ASN A 231 15.32 13.13 29.32
N VAL A 232 14.56 13.25 28.22
CA VAL A 232 14.95 12.61 26.95
C VAL A 232 16.21 13.33 26.41
N LYS A 233 17.36 12.68 26.53
CA LYS A 233 18.64 13.19 25.99
C LYS A 233 18.63 13.43 24.47
N HIS A 234 17.74 12.78 23.73
CA HIS A 234 17.60 12.90 22.28
C HIS A 234 16.14 13.07 21.88
N LYS A 235 15.86 14.07 21.05
CA LYS A 235 14.54 14.33 20.45
C LYS A 235 14.51 13.65 19.08
N ALA A 236 13.80 12.53 18.97
CA ALA A 236 13.65 11.80 17.72
C ALA A 236 12.40 12.26 16.95
N ILE A 237 12.62 12.68 15.70
CA ILE A 237 11.56 12.88 14.71
C ILE A 237 11.53 11.62 13.85
N VAL A 238 10.40 10.92 13.83
CA VAL A 238 10.29 9.61 13.16
C VAL A 238 9.36 9.70 11.97
N SER A 239 9.81 9.19 10.82
CA SER A 239 8.98 8.98 9.64
C SER A 239 8.94 7.48 9.31
N VAL A 240 7.73 6.90 9.30
CA VAL A 240 7.52 5.49 8.94
C VAL A 240 6.87 5.42 7.57
N ALA A 241 7.67 5.12 6.54
CA ALA A 241 7.19 5.00 5.18
C ALA A 241 8.15 4.16 4.32
N GLN A 242 7.60 3.46 3.31
CA GLN A 242 8.42 2.79 2.29
C GLN A 242 9.19 3.85 1.48
N PHE A 243 10.40 3.53 1.04
CA PHE A 243 11.21 4.46 0.22
C PHE A 243 10.70 4.54 -1.22
N ARG A 244 9.55 5.20 -1.39
CA ARG A 244 8.87 5.42 -2.67
C ARG A 244 8.73 6.90 -3.00
N PRO A 245 8.63 7.28 -4.29
CA PRO A 245 8.51 8.68 -4.70
C PRO A 245 7.34 9.42 -4.05
N GLU A 246 6.18 8.76 -3.92
CA GLU A 246 4.96 9.34 -3.37
C GLU A 246 5.05 9.70 -1.88
N LYS A 247 6.04 9.18 -1.16
CA LYS A 247 6.26 9.47 0.27
C LYS A 247 7.06 10.75 0.51
N ASP A 248 7.66 11.30 -0.55
CA ASP A 248 8.41 12.56 -0.57
C ASP A 248 9.40 12.76 0.59
N HIS A 249 10.26 11.75 0.79
CA HIS A 249 11.32 11.83 1.79
C HIS A 249 12.29 13.01 1.54
N THR A 250 12.42 13.46 0.28
CA THR A 250 13.20 14.63 -0.08
C THR A 250 12.71 15.87 0.64
N LEU A 251 11.38 16.07 0.69
CA LEU A 251 10.78 17.17 1.44
C LEU A 251 11.06 17.04 2.94
N GLN A 252 10.98 15.82 3.49
CA GLN A 252 11.28 15.58 4.91
C GLN A 252 12.72 15.97 5.28
N VAL A 253 13.70 15.55 4.46
CA VAL A 253 15.12 15.86 4.67
C VAL A 253 15.38 17.36 4.57
N LYS A 254 14.78 18.04 3.57
CA LYS A 254 14.92 19.50 3.40
C LYS A 254 14.28 20.27 4.55
N ALA A 255 13.06 19.89 4.97
CA ALA A 255 12.39 20.51 6.11
C ALA A 255 13.15 20.30 7.41
N PHE A 256 13.77 19.12 7.60
CA PHE A 256 14.60 18.84 8.74
C PHE A 256 15.90 19.65 8.75
N ALA A 257 16.54 19.85 7.59
CA ALA A 257 17.70 20.71 7.47
C ALA A 257 17.37 22.17 7.85
N GLU A 258 16.24 22.68 7.39
CA GLU A 258 15.74 24.01 7.75
C GLU A 258 15.44 24.12 9.25
N LEU A 259 14.81 23.08 9.82
CA LEU A 259 14.57 23.00 11.26
C LEU A 259 15.86 23.06 12.06
N LEU A 260 16.86 22.26 11.70
CA LEU A 260 18.17 22.28 12.37
C LEU A 260 18.85 23.64 12.28
N GLY A 261 18.65 24.38 11.18
CA GLY A 261 19.15 25.75 11.01
C GLY A 261 18.70 26.73 12.09
N ARG A 262 17.57 26.44 12.76
CA ARG A 262 16.96 27.30 13.79
C ARG A 262 17.49 27.03 15.21
N PHE A 263 18.29 25.98 15.39
CA PHE A 263 18.84 25.58 16.68
C PHE A 263 20.33 25.88 16.78
N THR A 264 20.82 26.07 18.01
CA THR A 264 22.24 26.20 18.31
C THR A 264 22.98 24.87 18.04
N SER A 265 24.30 24.92 17.90
CA SER A 265 25.12 23.73 17.66
C SER A 265 25.01 22.69 18.78
N GLU A 266 24.78 23.13 20.02
CA GLU A 266 24.58 22.24 21.16
C GLU A 266 23.22 21.53 21.11
N GLU A 267 22.15 22.27 20.85
CA GLU A 267 20.80 21.73 20.74
C GLU A 267 20.68 20.74 19.58
N ARG A 268 21.33 21.01 18.43
CA ARG A 268 21.32 20.11 17.25
C ARG A 268 21.80 18.72 17.59
N ARG A 269 22.78 18.54 18.47
CA ARG A 269 23.33 17.24 18.86
C ARG A 269 22.29 16.33 19.48
N SER A 270 21.22 16.89 20.04
CA SER A 270 20.12 16.14 20.66
C SER A 270 18.99 15.82 19.71
N ILE A 271 19.00 16.31 18.45
CA ILE A 271 17.89 16.18 17.50
C ILE A 271 18.27 15.22 16.38
N LYS A 272 17.44 14.20 16.16
CA LYS A 272 17.62 13.18 15.12
C LYS A 272 16.37 13.05 14.27
N LEU A 273 16.55 12.80 12.96
CA LEU A 273 15.51 12.35 12.06
C LEU A 273 15.74 10.86 11.77
N GLU A 274 14.76 10.03 12.09
CA GLU A 274 14.78 8.60 11.82
C GLU A 274 13.82 8.30 10.66
N LEU A 275 14.37 7.86 9.53
CA LEU A 275 13.62 7.42 8.35
C LEU A 275 13.53 5.90 8.39
N ILE A 276 12.35 5.39 8.77
CA ILE A 276 12.10 3.95 8.94
C ILE A 276 11.27 3.44 7.78
N GLY A 277 11.79 2.46 7.04
CA GLY A 277 11.04 1.93 5.90
C GLY A 277 11.59 0.64 5.32
N SER A 278 10.78 0.00 4.47
CA SER A 278 11.23 -1.16 3.72
C SER A 278 11.94 -0.74 2.43
N CYS A 279 13.08 -1.38 2.18
CA CYS A 279 13.80 -1.37 0.92
C CYS A 279 13.67 -2.76 0.29
N ARG A 280 12.97 -2.88 -0.84
CA ARG A 280 12.55 -4.18 -1.41
C ARG A 280 13.30 -4.56 -2.67
N ASN A 281 13.77 -3.57 -3.41
CA ASN A 281 14.39 -3.72 -4.72
C ASN A 281 15.48 -2.65 -4.91
N LYS A 282 16.16 -2.72 -6.05
CA LYS A 282 17.21 -1.79 -6.40
C LYS A 282 16.73 -0.33 -6.46
N ASP A 283 15.55 -0.07 -7.01
CA ASP A 283 15.02 1.30 -7.12
C ASP A 283 14.78 1.94 -5.75
N ASP A 284 14.34 1.14 -4.76
CA ASP A 284 14.18 1.60 -3.37
C ASP A 284 15.58 1.89 -2.76
N ALA A 285 16.61 1.06 -3.05
CA ALA A 285 17.98 1.24 -2.58
C ALA A 285 18.63 2.48 -3.19
N ASP A 286 18.56 2.64 -4.50
CA ASP A 286 19.09 3.81 -5.22
C ASP A 286 18.50 5.11 -4.64
N ARG A 287 17.21 5.10 -4.31
CA ARG A 287 16.54 6.25 -3.68
C ARG A 287 17.04 6.55 -2.25
N VAL A 288 17.36 5.52 -1.48
CA VAL A 288 17.99 5.70 -0.16
C VAL A 288 19.37 6.34 -0.31
N ASP A 289 20.15 5.94 -1.31
CA ASP A 289 21.48 6.49 -1.57
C ASP A 289 21.40 7.94 -2.06
N ASP A 290 20.40 8.28 -2.90
CA ASP A 290 20.12 9.67 -3.28
C ASP A 290 19.78 10.53 -2.06
N LEU A 291 19.00 10.01 -1.11
CA LEU A 291 18.65 10.73 0.12
C LEU A 291 19.87 10.89 1.06
N ARG A 292 20.76 9.90 1.12
CA ARG A 292 22.03 10.01 1.86
C ARG A 292 22.92 11.11 1.27
N SER A 293 23.08 11.12 -0.06
CA SER A 293 23.81 12.16 -0.78
C SER A 293 23.19 13.54 -0.56
N LEU A 294 21.86 13.64 -0.52
CA LEU A 294 21.18 14.90 -0.17
C LEU A 294 21.51 15.33 1.27
N CYS A 295 21.50 14.41 2.24
CA CYS A 295 21.88 14.72 3.62
C CYS A 295 23.34 15.21 3.75
N GLU A 296 24.26 14.65 2.97
CA GLU A 296 25.65 15.10 2.89
C GLU A 296 25.75 16.51 2.29
N SER A 297 25.06 16.79 1.20
CA SER A 297 25.03 18.12 0.56
C SER A 297 24.49 19.21 1.48
N LEU A 298 23.50 18.85 2.33
CA LEU A 298 22.90 19.73 3.33
C LEU A 298 23.68 19.76 4.66
N LYS A 299 24.77 18.99 4.79
CA LYS A 299 25.62 18.89 6.01
C LYS A 299 24.85 18.45 7.26
N ILE A 300 23.87 17.55 7.09
CA ILE A 300 23.04 17.02 8.18
C ILE A 300 23.15 15.49 8.31
N ARG A 301 24.11 14.85 7.63
CA ARG A 301 24.22 13.39 7.56
C ARG A 301 24.28 12.72 8.93
N GLU A 302 24.97 13.33 9.89
CA GLU A 302 25.11 12.85 11.27
C GLU A 302 23.80 12.90 12.08
N HIS A 303 22.83 13.70 11.63
CA HIS A 303 21.54 13.88 12.28
C HIS A 303 20.41 13.03 11.66
N VAL A 304 20.70 12.25 10.60
CA VAL A 304 19.69 11.44 9.90
C VAL A 304 20.06 9.96 9.91
N ASP A 305 19.18 9.15 10.50
CA ASP A 305 19.34 7.71 10.57
C ASP A 305 18.37 7.03 9.59
N PHE A 306 18.90 6.12 8.75
CA PHE A 306 18.13 5.33 7.78
C PHE A 306 17.97 3.92 8.33
N LEU A 307 16.78 3.58 8.77
CA LEU A 307 16.46 2.32 9.44
C LEU A 307 15.68 1.42 8.44
N LEU A 308 16.43 0.57 7.74
CA LEU A 308 15.92 -0.22 6.64
C LEU A 308 15.49 -1.62 7.12
N ASN A 309 14.27 -2.04 6.73
CA ASN A 309 13.77 -3.39 6.98
C ASN A 309 13.82 -3.82 8.45
N VAL A 310 13.64 -2.91 9.38
CA VAL A 310 13.64 -3.19 10.82
C VAL A 310 12.57 -4.21 11.21
N SER A 311 12.77 -4.92 12.31
CA SER A 311 11.78 -5.80 12.88
C SER A 311 10.57 -5.04 13.43
N PHE A 312 9.45 -5.71 13.68
CA PHE A 312 8.28 -5.07 14.27
C PHE A 312 8.58 -4.57 15.71
N ASP A 313 9.40 -5.29 16.46
CA ASP A 313 9.79 -4.91 17.83
C ASP A 313 10.72 -3.69 17.83
N ASP A 314 11.67 -3.62 16.90
CA ASP A 314 12.50 -2.44 16.71
C ASP A 314 11.65 -1.24 16.31
N LEU A 315 10.71 -1.40 15.39
CA LEU A 315 9.77 -0.36 14.99
C LEU A 315 8.99 0.17 16.21
N LYS A 316 8.46 -0.72 17.06
CA LYS A 316 7.77 -0.32 18.31
C LYS A 316 8.70 0.50 19.22
N SER A 317 9.95 0.07 19.34
CA SER A 317 10.94 0.75 20.19
C SER A 317 11.24 2.16 19.69
N HIS A 318 11.46 2.35 18.39
CA HIS A 318 11.69 3.67 17.77
C HIS A 318 10.45 4.56 17.90
N LEU A 319 9.26 4.02 17.62
CA LEU A 319 8.01 4.77 17.77
C LEU A 319 7.75 5.20 19.23
N ASN A 320 8.09 4.33 20.18
CA ASN A 320 7.97 4.66 21.61
C ASN A 320 8.96 5.75 22.05
N ALA A 321 10.16 5.78 21.45
CA ALA A 321 11.16 6.81 21.69
C ALA A 321 10.86 8.14 20.96
N ALA A 322 10.01 8.12 19.95
CA ALA A 322 9.72 9.27 19.11
C ALA A 322 9.11 10.44 19.88
N THR A 323 9.58 11.63 19.60
CA THR A 323 9.00 12.89 20.09
C THR A 323 7.93 13.41 19.13
N VAL A 324 8.20 13.29 17.81
CA VAL A 324 7.32 13.78 16.75
C VAL A 324 7.25 12.76 15.62
N GLY A 325 6.05 12.52 15.08
CA GLY A 325 5.87 11.80 13.83
C GLY A 325 5.82 12.73 12.63
N LEU A 326 6.56 12.42 11.58
CA LEU A 326 6.61 13.19 10.34
C LEU A 326 6.04 12.39 9.18
N HIS A 327 5.14 13.00 8.41
CA HIS A 327 4.52 12.39 7.25
C HIS A 327 4.30 13.43 6.15
N THR A 328 4.73 13.14 4.92
CA THR A 328 4.71 14.09 3.80
C THR A 328 3.99 13.59 2.56
N MET A 329 3.39 12.40 2.60
CA MET A 329 2.61 11.93 1.46
C MET A 329 1.36 12.78 1.27
N TRP A 330 1.23 13.41 0.12
CA TRP A 330 0.11 14.30 -0.17
C TRP A 330 -1.23 13.53 -0.24
N ASN A 331 -1.26 12.40 -0.93
CA ASN A 331 -2.47 11.58 -1.07
C ASN A 331 -2.35 10.30 -0.24
N GLU A 332 -2.36 10.41 1.09
CA GLU A 332 -2.40 9.23 1.95
C GLU A 332 -3.81 8.67 2.02
N HIS A 333 -3.96 7.40 1.64
CA HIS A 333 -5.28 6.78 1.52
C HIS A 333 -5.83 6.34 2.88
N PHE A 334 -5.01 5.66 3.67
CA PHE A 334 -5.38 5.24 5.03
C PHE A 334 -4.29 5.55 6.05
N GLY A 335 -3.01 5.37 5.67
CA GLY A 335 -1.88 5.74 6.51
C GLY A 335 -1.71 4.89 7.76
N ILE A 336 -1.59 3.56 7.61
CA ILE A 336 -1.37 2.66 8.76
C ILE A 336 -0.19 3.13 9.62
N GLY A 337 0.92 3.54 9.01
CA GLY A 337 2.08 4.09 9.72
C GLY A 337 1.75 5.37 10.49
N LYS A 338 0.99 6.29 9.88
CA LYS A 338 0.49 7.52 10.50
C LYS A 338 -0.41 7.21 11.71
N ASN A 339 -1.33 6.26 11.57
CA ASN A 339 -2.25 5.87 12.65
C ASN A 339 -1.50 5.25 13.83
N ASN A 340 -0.47 4.44 13.60
CA ASN A 340 0.35 3.90 14.67
C ASN A 340 1.12 4.99 15.44
N VAL A 341 1.65 5.99 14.72
CA VAL A 341 2.30 7.16 15.33
C VAL A 341 1.28 8.01 16.11
N LEU A 342 0.06 8.23 15.56
CA LEU A 342 -1.03 8.95 16.24
C LEU A 342 -1.43 8.29 17.54
N LEU A 343 -1.59 6.97 17.56
CA LEU A 343 -1.99 6.22 18.76
C LEU A 343 -0.96 6.36 19.89
N LEU A 344 0.32 6.30 19.56
CA LEU A 344 1.40 6.49 20.52
C LEU A 344 1.48 7.93 21.04
N GLN A 345 1.14 8.91 20.20
CA GLN A 345 1.16 10.32 20.56
C GLN A 345 -0.11 10.79 21.26
N ALA A 346 -1.27 10.19 20.98
CA ALA A 346 -2.51 10.48 21.71
C ALA A 346 -2.41 10.11 23.19
N GLY A 347 -1.55 9.14 23.53
CA GLY A 347 -1.18 8.84 24.92
C GLY A 347 -0.16 9.81 25.54
N LYS A 348 0.52 10.60 24.71
CA LYS A 348 1.49 11.64 25.13
C LYS A 348 0.79 13.00 24.99
N THR A 349 0.47 13.66 26.09
CA THR A 349 -0.28 14.92 26.13
C THR A 349 0.36 16.12 25.41
N SER A 350 1.43 15.94 24.63
CA SER A 350 2.18 17.01 23.95
C SER A 350 2.74 16.66 22.55
N GLY A 351 2.36 15.56 21.92
CA GLY A 351 2.88 15.19 20.60
C GLY A 351 2.01 15.74 19.45
N SER A 352 2.61 16.46 18.50
CA SER A 352 1.96 16.94 17.29
C SER A 352 2.36 16.08 16.09
N ILE A 353 1.40 15.75 15.22
CA ILE A 353 1.70 15.28 13.88
C ILE A 353 1.75 16.48 12.96
N ILE A 354 2.88 16.66 12.28
CA ILE A 354 3.03 17.66 11.22
C ILE A 354 2.87 16.93 9.90
N GLY A 355 1.82 17.22 9.20
CA GLY A 355 1.54 16.74 7.85
C GLY A 355 0.85 17.82 7.03
N PRO A 356 0.83 17.73 5.67
CA PRO A 356 0.11 18.67 4.83
C PRO A 356 -1.39 18.62 5.07
#